data_209cd54c84ee1af544280c22824b9342
#
_entry.id   209cd54c84ee1af544280c22824b9342
#
_cell.length_a   1.000
_cell.length_b   1.000
_cell.length_c   1.000
_cell.angle_alpha   90.00
_cell.angle_beta   90.00
_cell.angle_gamma   90.00
#
_symmetry.space_group_name_H-M   'P 1'
#
loop_
_entity.id
_entity.type
_entity.pdbx_description
1 polymer ?
#
loop_
_entity_poly.entity_id
_entity_poly.type
_entity_poly.pdbx_seq_one_letter_code
_entity_poly.pdbx_strand_id
1 'polypeptide(L)'
;VLKVNSRQKVPSEQLLISKYLVSLLKLKKKQKGSVRKMTRRYWNINLEEMMEAGVHFGHGTKKWNPRMAPYISAKRKGIHITNLTGTARFLSEASDLVFDAASKGRTFLIVGTKNKAADSVASAAIRARCHYVNKKWLGGMLTNWSTTETRLQKIRDLRAEQKMGKLNRLPKRDAAILKRKLFTLQTYLGGIKYMTRLPDIVIIVDQQEEYTALRECVILGIPTICLIDTNCDPDLADISIPSNDDAIASIRLVLNKLVSAICEGRCSYI
;
A
#
# COMPACT_ATOMS: atom_id res chain seq x y z
N VAL A 1 -26.01 57.21 12.52
CA VAL A 1 -26.00 56.68 11.17
C VAL A 1 -24.67 55.94 10.98
N LEU A 2 -24.60 54.63 11.29
CA LEU A 2 -23.45 53.77 11.01
C LEU A 2 -23.89 52.71 10.04
N LYS A 3 -23.40 52.78 8.81
CA LYS A 3 -23.56 51.78 7.77
C LYS A 3 -22.70 50.53 8.13
N VAL A 4 -23.38 49.41 8.35
CA VAL A 4 -22.71 48.09 8.42
C VAL A 4 -22.52 47.60 7.00
N ASN A 5 -21.28 47.38 6.61
CA ASN A 5 -20.88 46.91 5.30
C ASN A 5 -20.69 45.39 5.28
N SER A 6 -21.32 44.81 4.31
CA SER A 6 -20.96 43.64 3.48
C SER A 6 -20.58 42.31 4.12
N ARG A 7 -21.50 41.41 3.95
CA ARG A 7 -21.39 39.96 4.01
C ARG A 7 -20.25 39.45 3.10
N GLN A 8 -19.20 38.92 3.68
CA GLN A 8 -18.32 38.02 3.00
C GLN A 8 -19.03 36.66 2.79
N LYS A 9 -19.35 36.35 1.57
CA LYS A 9 -19.86 35.03 1.14
C LYS A 9 -18.73 34.00 1.31
N VAL A 10 -18.88 33.11 2.29
CA VAL A 10 -18.08 31.87 2.39
C VAL A 10 -18.40 31.06 1.14
N PRO A 11 -17.41 30.63 0.36
CA PRO A 11 -17.65 29.77 -0.79
C PRO A 11 -18.23 28.45 -0.31
N SER A 12 -19.36 28.03 -0.87
CA SER A 12 -19.98 26.76 -0.54
C SER A 12 -18.98 25.61 -0.75
N GLU A 13 -18.95 24.66 0.18
CA GLU A 13 -18.07 23.48 0.13
C GLU A 13 -18.13 22.75 -1.23
N GLN A 14 -19.27 22.76 -1.89
CA GLN A 14 -19.45 22.22 -3.24
C GLN A 14 -18.57 22.93 -4.30
N LEU A 15 -18.30 24.23 -4.17
CA LEU A 15 -17.43 24.95 -5.11
C LEU A 15 -15.94 24.63 -4.88
N LEU A 16 -15.55 24.38 -3.65
CA LEU A 16 -14.20 23.94 -3.29
C LEU A 16 -13.93 22.51 -3.77
N ILE A 17 -14.88 21.59 -3.58
CA ILE A 17 -14.83 20.21 -4.06
C ILE A 17 -14.80 20.17 -5.60
N SER A 18 -15.59 20.98 -6.28
CA SER A 18 -15.60 21.09 -7.74
C SER A 18 -14.25 21.62 -8.29
N LYS A 19 -13.66 22.64 -7.67
CA LYS A 19 -12.34 23.16 -8.05
C LYS A 19 -11.23 22.15 -7.79
N TYR A 20 -11.32 21.36 -6.72
CA TYR A 20 -10.37 20.31 -6.40
C TYR A 20 -10.44 19.14 -7.40
N LEU A 21 -11.67 18.72 -7.76
CA LEU A 21 -11.91 17.71 -8.79
C LEU A 21 -11.42 18.16 -10.17
N VAL A 22 -11.64 19.41 -10.54
CA VAL A 22 -11.14 19.97 -11.82
C VAL A 22 -9.62 20.08 -11.82
N SER A 23 -8.98 20.40 -10.69
CA SER A 23 -7.52 20.43 -10.58
C SER A 23 -6.91 19.02 -10.67
N LEU A 24 -7.54 18.02 -10.04
CA LEU A 24 -7.16 16.60 -10.14
C LEU A 24 -7.33 16.06 -11.57
N LEU A 25 -8.42 16.43 -12.25
CA LEU A 25 -8.63 16.05 -13.65
C LEU A 25 -7.61 16.74 -14.59
N LYS A 26 -7.22 17.97 -14.30
CA LYS A 26 -6.15 18.67 -15.04
C LYS A 26 -4.77 18.07 -14.78
N LEU A 27 -4.49 17.62 -13.55
CA LEU A 27 -3.26 16.90 -13.21
C LEU A 27 -3.23 15.52 -13.89
N LYS A 28 -4.34 14.75 -13.88
CA LYS A 28 -4.45 13.50 -14.65
C LYS A 28 -4.31 13.71 -16.16
N LYS A 29 -4.82 14.82 -16.74
CA LYS A 29 -4.61 15.18 -18.15
C LYS A 29 -3.18 15.61 -18.45
N LYS A 30 -2.52 16.33 -17.55
CA LYS A 30 -1.11 16.77 -17.72
C LYS A 30 -0.13 15.58 -17.61
N GLN A 31 -0.45 14.56 -16.82
CA GLN A 31 0.30 13.30 -16.78
C GLN A 31 0.10 12.44 -18.04
N LYS A 32 -1.08 12.51 -18.71
CA LYS A 32 -1.29 11.85 -20.00
C LYS A 32 -0.53 12.49 -21.17
N GLY A 33 -0.09 13.75 -21.07
CA GLY A 33 0.62 14.47 -22.12
C GLY A 33 2.12 14.21 -22.22
N SER A 34 2.73 13.57 -21.23
CA SER A 34 4.13 13.11 -21.23
C SER A 34 4.20 11.59 -21.23
N VAL A 35 3.58 10.97 -22.23
CA VAL A 35 3.84 9.56 -22.52
C VAL A 35 5.24 9.48 -23.13
N ARG A 36 6.30 9.49 -22.30
CA ARG A 36 7.54 8.82 -22.67
C ARG A 36 7.12 7.43 -23.14
N LYS A 37 7.50 7.04 -24.37
CA LYS A 37 7.40 5.65 -24.84
C LYS A 37 8.08 4.79 -23.77
N MET A 38 7.30 4.28 -22.81
CA MET A 38 7.78 3.26 -21.87
C MET A 38 8.09 2.07 -22.74
N THR A 39 9.36 1.75 -22.89
CA THR A 39 9.79 0.48 -23.46
C THR A 39 9.18 -0.59 -22.55
N ARG A 40 8.12 -1.25 -23.03
CA ARG A 40 7.49 -2.34 -22.29
C ARG A 40 8.54 -3.41 -22.04
N ARG A 41 8.88 -3.60 -20.77
CA ARG A 41 9.80 -4.66 -20.35
C ARG A 41 9.05 -5.98 -20.39
N TYR A 42 9.75 -7.03 -20.71
CA TYR A 42 9.20 -8.38 -20.62
C TYR A 42 9.31 -8.85 -19.16
N TRP A 43 8.18 -8.89 -18.48
CA TRP A 43 8.07 -9.54 -17.18
C TRP A 43 7.65 -10.99 -17.40
N ASN A 44 8.38 -11.92 -16.81
CA ASN A 44 8.03 -13.35 -16.89
C ASN A 44 6.76 -13.63 -16.07
N ILE A 45 5.60 -13.28 -16.65
CA ILE A 45 4.26 -13.52 -16.07
C ILE A 45 3.64 -14.66 -16.83
N ASN A 46 3.65 -15.86 -16.22
CA ASN A 46 3.06 -17.07 -16.81
C ASN A 46 1.63 -17.24 -16.32
N LEU A 47 0.68 -17.39 -17.25
CA LEU A 47 -0.73 -17.59 -16.93
C LEU A 47 -0.98 -18.95 -16.25
N GLU A 48 -0.21 -19.99 -16.60
CA GLU A 48 -0.31 -21.31 -15.98
C GLU A 48 0.08 -21.23 -14.49
N GLU A 49 1.22 -20.58 -14.18
CA GLU A 49 1.66 -20.30 -12.80
C GLU A 49 0.59 -19.53 -12.00
N MET A 50 -0.09 -18.56 -12.63
CA MET A 50 -1.18 -17.81 -12.01
C MET A 50 -2.42 -18.70 -11.77
N MET A 51 -2.73 -19.60 -12.68
CA MET A 51 -3.84 -20.56 -12.50
C MET A 51 -3.57 -21.55 -11.38
N GLU A 52 -2.38 -22.11 -11.32
CA GLU A 52 -1.95 -23.02 -10.24
C GLU A 52 -1.95 -22.35 -8.87
N ALA A 53 -1.51 -21.09 -8.80
CA ALA A 53 -1.56 -20.30 -7.59
C ALA A 53 -2.98 -19.87 -7.18
N GLY A 54 -3.99 -20.12 -8.01
CA GLY A 54 -5.39 -19.77 -7.73
C GLY A 54 -5.68 -18.27 -7.76
N VAL A 55 -4.93 -17.49 -8.54
CA VAL A 55 -5.10 -16.03 -8.68
C VAL A 55 -6.48 -15.66 -9.24
N HIS A 56 -7.05 -16.53 -10.05
CA HIS A 56 -8.33 -16.34 -10.76
C HIS A 56 -9.56 -16.54 -9.88
N PHE A 57 -9.44 -17.11 -8.70
CA PHE A 57 -10.58 -17.30 -7.81
C PHE A 57 -10.91 -15.97 -7.10
N GLY A 58 -12.15 -15.53 -7.27
CA GLY A 58 -12.70 -14.42 -6.53
C GLY A 58 -13.66 -14.87 -5.44
N HIS A 59 -14.33 -13.93 -4.82
CA HIS A 59 -15.30 -14.17 -3.76
C HIS A 59 -16.64 -14.73 -4.28
N GLY A 60 -17.45 -15.17 -3.33
CA GLY A 60 -18.80 -15.66 -3.61
C GLY A 60 -19.70 -14.59 -4.23
N THR A 61 -20.58 -14.99 -5.14
CA THR A 61 -21.45 -14.11 -5.94
C THR A 61 -22.42 -13.25 -5.13
N LYS A 62 -22.57 -13.50 -3.83
CA LYS A 62 -23.40 -12.67 -2.93
C LYS A 62 -22.67 -11.43 -2.39
N LYS A 63 -21.32 -11.46 -2.41
CA LYS A 63 -20.46 -10.42 -1.82
C LYS A 63 -19.53 -9.82 -2.88
N TRP A 64 -20.06 -9.35 -3.98
CA TRP A 64 -19.26 -8.76 -5.04
C TRP A 64 -19.57 -7.28 -5.24
N ASN A 65 -18.63 -6.53 -5.77
CA ASN A 65 -18.82 -5.14 -6.13
C ASN A 65 -19.17 -5.04 -7.64
N PRO A 66 -20.27 -4.40 -8.04
CA PRO A 66 -20.63 -4.21 -9.45
C PRO A 66 -19.56 -3.53 -10.29
N ARG A 67 -18.71 -2.67 -9.70
CA ARG A 67 -17.59 -2.02 -10.39
C ARG A 67 -16.51 -3.01 -10.84
N MET A 68 -16.48 -4.20 -10.24
CA MET A 68 -15.57 -5.28 -10.64
C MET A 68 -16.07 -6.07 -11.87
N ALA A 69 -17.28 -5.79 -12.39
CA ALA A 69 -17.83 -6.49 -13.55
C ALA A 69 -16.87 -6.59 -14.76
N PRO A 70 -16.11 -5.54 -15.14
CA PRO A 70 -15.17 -5.61 -16.27
C PRO A 70 -13.99 -6.58 -16.05
N TYR A 71 -13.70 -6.94 -14.82
CA TYR A 71 -12.58 -7.80 -14.44
C TYR A 71 -12.99 -9.26 -14.24
N ILE A 72 -14.30 -9.54 -14.24
CA ILE A 72 -14.86 -10.88 -14.03
C ILE A 72 -15.08 -11.53 -15.39
N SER A 73 -14.47 -12.70 -15.60
CA SER A 73 -14.62 -13.48 -16.84
C SER A 73 -15.83 -14.40 -16.81
N ALA A 74 -16.08 -15.05 -15.68
CA ALA A 74 -17.12 -16.05 -15.56
C ALA A 74 -17.62 -16.18 -14.11
N LYS A 75 -18.77 -16.89 -13.98
CA LYS A 75 -19.33 -17.31 -12.70
C LYS A 75 -19.43 -18.85 -12.70
N ARG A 76 -18.80 -19.50 -11.76
CA ARG A 76 -18.81 -20.97 -11.66
C ARG A 76 -19.01 -21.42 -10.21
N LYS A 77 -19.96 -22.32 -9.99
CA LYS A 77 -20.29 -22.87 -8.66
C LYS A 77 -20.49 -21.80 -7.57
N GLY A 78 -21.11 -20.65 -7.92
CA GLY A 78 -21.37 -19.57 -6.96
C GLY A 78 -20.17 -18.69 -6.62
N ILE A 79 -19.02 -18.84 -7.32
CA ILE A 79 -17.81 -18.03 -7.17
C ILE A 79 -17.56 -17.26 -8.47
N HIS A 80 -17.07 -16.03 -8.37
CA HIS A 80 -16.61 -15.26 -9.51
C HIS A 80 -15.21 -15.69 -9.92
N ILE A 81 -14.96 -15.73 -11.23
CA ILE A 81 -13.64 -16.03 -11.81
C ILE A 81 -13.14 -14.77 -12.50
N THR A 82 -11.99 -14.28 -12.07
CA THR A 82 -11.34 -13.10 -12.64
C THR A 82 -10.64 -13.42 -13.95
N ASN A 83 -10.51 -12.43 -14.82
CA ASN A 83 -9.82 -12.55 -16.09
C ASN A 83 -8.30 -12.47 -15.89
N LEU A 84 -7.60 -13.59 -15.99
CA LEU A 84 -6.14 -13.67 -15.81
C LEU A 84 -5.35 -12.85 -16.83
N THR A 85 -5.83 -12.72 -18.06
CA THR A 85 -5.16 -11.86 -19.06
C THR A 85 -5.20 -10.39 -18.65
N GLY A 86 -6.31 -9.95 -18.06
CA GLY A 86 -6.42 -8.64 -17.44
C GLY A 86 -5.47 -8.48 -16.26
N THR A 87 -5.46 -9.46 -15.36
CA THR A 87 -4.54 -9.48 -14.21
C THR A 87 -3.08 -9.40 -14.63
N ALA A 88 -2.66 -10.20 -15.62
CA ALA A 88 -1.30 -10.19 -16.13
C ALA A 88 -0.90 -8.83 -16.73
N ARG A 89 -1.84 -8.18 -17.43
CA ARG A 89 -1.62 -6.82 -17.96
C ARG A 89 -1.42 -5.79 -16.86
N PHE A 90 -2.28 -5.75 -15.86
CA PHE A 90 -2.16 -4.81 -14.75
C PHE A 90 -0.93 -5.09 -13.89
N LEU A 91 -0.59 -6.36 -13.69
CA LEU A 91 0.64 -6.75 -12.99
C LEU A 91 1.88 -6.31 -13.76
N SER A 92 1.89 -6.41 -15.09
CA SER A 92 2.99 -5.91 -15.94
C SER A 92 3.12 -4.39 -15.83
N GLU A 93 2.01 -3.66 -15.88
CA GLU A 93 1.97 -2.20 -15.73
C GLU A 93 2.47 -1.76 -14.35
N ALA A 94 2.03 -2.45 -13.30
CA ALA A 94 2.50 -2.23 -11.94
C ALA A 94 4.01 -2.51 -11.80
N SER A 95 4.50 -3.57 -12.43
CA SER A 95 5.93 -3.93 -12.41
C SER A 95 6.79 -2.90 -13.13
N ASP A 96 6.33 -2.35 -14.27
CA ASP A 96 7.02 -1.26 -14.98
C ASP A 96 7.09 0.00 -14.10
N LEU A 97 5.99 0.39 -13.46
CA LEU A 97 5.95 1.55 -12.57
C LEU A 97 6.89 1.38 -11.38
N VAL A 98 6.87 0.22 -10.75
CA VAL A 98 7.70 -0.09 -9.59
C VAL A 98 9.18 -0.13 -9.97
N PHE A 99 9.54 -0.70 -11.12
CA PHE A 99 10.90 -0.70 -11.65
C PHE A 99 11.40 0.73 -11.89
N ASP A 100 10.62 1.56 -12.60
CA ASP A 100 10.99 2.94 -12.90
C ASP A 100 11.12 3.81 -11.65
N ALA A 101 10.33 3.53 -10.62
CA ALA A 101 10.47 4.19 -9.33
C ALA A 101 11.72 3.70 -8.58
N ALA A 102 11.98 2.40 -8.58
CA ALA A 102 13.14 1.80 -7.94
C ALA A 102 14.46 2.27 -8.58
N SER A 103 14.50 2.40 -9.91
CA SER A 103 15.64 2.95 -10.65
C SER A 103 15.90 4.44 -10.37
N LYS A 104 14.98 5.14 -9.74
CA LYS A 104 15.14 6.53 -9.26
C LYS A 104 15.39 6.61 -7.75
N GLY A 105 15.67 5.50 -7.10
CA GLY A 105 15.90 5.45 -5.65
C GLY A 105 14.67 5.76 -4.79
N ARG A 106 13.46 5.58 -5.31
CA ARG A 106 12.21 5.82 -4.56
C ARG A 106 12.00 4.79 -3.46
N THR A 107 11.29 5.20 -2.41
CA THR A 107 10.99 4.38 -1.24
C THR A 107 9.61 3.73 -1.36
N PHE A 108 9.53 2.46 -0.93
CA PHE A 108 8.31 1.66 -1.00
C PHE A 108 7.86 1.25 0.40
N LEU A 109 6.54 1.20 0.58
CA LEU A 109 5.90 0.62 1.75
C LEU A 109 4.94 -0.49 1.31
N ILE A 110 5.12 -1.70 1.84
CA ILE A 110 4.22 -2.84 1.58
C ILE A 110 3.33 -3.03 2.80
N VAL A 111 2.02 -3.02 2.58
CA VAL A 111 1.00 -3.13 3.63
C VAL A 111 0.16 -4.38 3.42
N GLY A 112 0.03 -5.18 4.46
CA GLY A 112 -0.84 -6.36 4.46
C GLY A 112 -0.88 -6.98 5.83
N THR A 113 -1.96 -6.71 6.57
CA THR A 113 -2.13 -7.12 7.98
C THR A 113 -2.86 -8.43 8.14
N LYS A 114 -3.48 -8.96 7.08
CA LYS A 114 -4.14 -10.26 7.07
C LYS A 114 -3.20 -11.35 7.59
N ASN A 115 -3.59 -12.09 8.60
CA ASN A 115 -2.73 -13.09 9.25
C ASN A 115 -2.06 -14.07 8.27
N LYS A 116 -2.80 -14.50 7.23
CA LYS A 116 -2.29 -15.40 6.18
C LYS A 116 -1.20 -14.75 5.32
N ALA A 117 -1.26 -13.45 5.10
CA ALA A 117 -0.34 -12.68 4.25
C ALA A 117 0.86 -12.11 5.02
N ALA A 118 0.74 -11.90 6.33
CA ALA A 118 1.67 -11.16 7.18
C ALA A 118 3.15 -11.59 7.01
N ASP A 119 3.42 -12.89 7.01
CA ASP A 119 4.78 -13.41 6.89
C ASP A 119 5.31 -13.30 5.45
N SER A 120 4.43 -13.46 4.46
CA SER A 120 4.77 -13.29 3.05
C SER A 120 5.12 -11.84 2.73
N VAL A 121 4.36 -10.89 3.27
CA VAL A 121 4.61 -9.44 3.18
C VAL A 121 5.96 -9.07 3.81
N ALA A 122 6.23 -9.55 5.02
CA ALA A 122 7.49 -9.27 5.70
C ALA A 122 8.70 -9.83 4.93
N SER A 123 8.64 -11.08 4.47
CA SER A 123 9.70 -11.73 3.71
C SER A 123 9.95 -11.02 2.36
N ALA A 124 8.89 -10.66 1.65
CA ALA A 124 8.95 -9.93 0.40
C ALA A 124 9.60 -8.54 0.58
N ALA A 125 9.15 -7.79 1.59
CA ALA A 125 9.68 -6.46 1.89
C ALA A 125 11.17 -6.48 2.31
N ILE A 126 11.57 -7.44 3.15
CA ILE A 126 12.97 -7.60 3.57
C ILE A 126 13.85 -7.89 2.36
N ARG A 127 13.44 -8.79 1.47
CA ARG A 127 14.18 -9.13 0.23
C ARG A 127 14.38 -7.92 -0.67
N ALA A 128 13.34 -7.08 -0.81
CA ALA A 128 13.40 -5.85 -1.58
C ALA A 128 14.00 -4.65 -0.80
N ARG A 129 14.39 -4.80 0.45
CA ARG A 129 14.81 -3.71 1.35
C ARG A 129 13.78 -2.58 1.44
N CYS A 130 12.49 -2.93 1.40
CA CYS A 130 11.37 -2.02 1.52
C CYS A 130 10.87 -1.94 2.96
N HIS A 131 10.11 -0.90 3.27
CA HIS A 131 9.36 -0.81 4.52
C HIS A 131 8.09 -1.67 4.44
N TYR A 132 7.60 -2.14 5.58
CA TYR A 132 6.37 -2.93 5.62
C TYR A 132 5.57 -2.74 6.90
N VAL A 133 4.27 -3.01 6.80
CA VAL A 133 3.34 -3.13 7.92
C VAL A 133 2.56 -4.43 7.74
N ASN A 134 2.75 -5.38 8.68
CA ASN A 134 2.21 -6.73 8.57
C ASN A 134 1.41 -7.19 9.80
N LYS A 135 1.13 -6.29 10.77
CA LYS A 135 0.35 -6.66 11.96
C LYS A 135 -0.95 -5.86 12.07
N LYS A 136 -0.85 -4.58 12.23
CA LYS A 136 -2.00 -3.69 12.32
C LYS A 136 -1.62 -2.31 11.80
N TRP A 137 -2.46 -1.76 10.94
CA TRP A 137 -2.36 -0.36 10.56
C TRP A 137 -2.82 0.52 11.72
N LEU A 138 -2.01 1.46 12.13
CA LEU A 138 -2.38 2.44 13.14
C LEU A 138 -2.91 3.68 12.42
N GLY A 139 -4.17 4.04 12.67
CA GLY A 139 -4.75 5.23 12.07
C GLY A 139 -3.88 6.47 12.29
N GLY A 140 -3.70 7.28 11.24
CA GLY A 140 -2.80 8.41 11.25
C GLY A 140 -1.32 8.06 11.05
N MET A 141 -0.99 6.85 10.62
CA MET A 141 0.41 6.41 10.45
C MET A 141 1.16 7.27 9.41
N LEU A 142 0.51 7.66 8.34
CA LEU A 142 1.07 8.54 7.31
C LEU A 142 0.58 9.97 7.45
N THR A 143 -0.70 10.20 7.68
CA THR A 143 -1.30 11.53 7.79
C THR A 143 -0.81 12.31 9.01
N ASN A 144 -0.50 11.62 10.12
CA ASN A 144 0.11 12.22 11.30
C ASN A 144 1.57 11.75 11.45
N TRP A 145 2.39 12.06 10.43
CA TRP A 145 3.77 11.60 10.36
C TRP A 145 4.61 12.04 11.56
N SER A 146 4.44 13.26 12.06
CA SER A 146 5.18 13.77 13.22
C SER A 146 5.02 12.89 14.46
N THR A 147 3.80 12.43 14.74
CA THR A 147 3.54 11.49 15.84
C THR A 147 4.16 10.12 15.59
N THR A 148 4.12 9.65 14.35
CA THR A 148 4.74 8.37 13.97
C THR A 148 6.25 8.44 14.12
N GLU A 149 6.88 9.51 13.66
CA GLU A 149 8.32 9.76 13.80
C GLU A 149 8.77 9.80 15.27
N THR A 150 8.01 10.48 16.12
CA THR A 150 8.26 10.50 17.57
C THR A 150 8.22 9.08 18.17
N ARG A 151 7.27 8.25 17.75
CA ARG A 151 7.19 6.83 18.17
C ARG A 151 8.37 6.02 17.66
N LEU A 152 8.81 6.24 16.41
CA LEU A 152 9.99 5.58 15.85
C LEU A 152 11.27 5.98 16.58
N GLN A 153 11.41 7.28 16.93
CA GLN A 153 12.54 7.73 17.74
C GLN A 153 12.54 7.04 19.11
N LYS A 154 11.38 6.96 19.76
CA LYS A 154 11.25 6.24 21.03
C LYS A 154 11.64 4.76 20.96
N ILE A 155 11.39 4.08 19.84
CA ILE A 155 11.88 2.70 19.62
C ILE A 155 13.41 2.67 19.62
N ARG A 156 14.04 3.63 18.93
CA ARG A 156 15.51 3.72 18.83
C ARG A 156 16.12 3.97 20.19
N ASP A 157 15.58 4.91 20.93
CA ASP A 157 16.07 5.29 22.27
C ASP A 157 15.95 4.14 23.26
N LEU A 158 14.77 3.52 23.38
CA LEU A 158 14.54 2.38 24.26
C LEU A 158 15.41 1.17 23.92
N ARG A 159 15.70 0.94 22.62
CA ARG A 159 16.65 -0.09 22.19
C ARG A 159 18.08 0.23 22.59
N ALA A 160 18.50 1.48 22.45
CA ALA A 160 19.81 1.92 22.88
C ALA A 160 19.97 1.78 24.40
N GLU A 161 18.99 2.20 25.18
CA GLU A 161 18.94 2.03 26.63
C GLU A 161 18.98 0.55 27.05
N GLN A 162 18.25 -0.31 26.35
CA GLN A 162 18.29 -1.76 26.59
C GLN A 162 19.68 -2.35 26.33
N LYS A 163 20.32 -1.97 25.21
CA LYS A 163 21.68 -2.44 24.88
C LYS A 163 22.72 -1.94 25.86
N MET A 164 22.59 -0.71 26.36
CA MET A 164 23.48 -0.12 27.37
C MET A 164 23.24 -0.67 28.79
N GLY A 165 22.28 -1.58 28.97
CA GLY A 165 21.94 -2.12 30.28
C GLY A 165 21.26 -1.11 31.23
N LYS A 166 20.88 0.08 30.77
CA LYS A 166 20.23 1.10 31.59
C LYS A 166 18.89 0.60 32.18
N LEU A 167 18.15 -0.21 31.44
CA LEU A 167 16.89 -0.79 31.91
C LEU A 167 17.08 -1.74 33.11
N ASN A 168 18.26 -2.31 33.30
CA ASN A 168 18.54 -3.21 34.42
C ASN A 168 18.85 -2.45 35.72
N ARG A 169 19.13 -1.14 35.65
CA ARG A 169 19.37 -0.26 36.79
C ARG A 169 18.07 0.33 37.36
N LEU A 170 16.95 0.20 36.63
CA LEU A 170 15.66 0.66 37.05
C LEU A 170 14.97 -0.34 38.00
N PRO A 171 14.02 0.11 38.84
CA PRO A 171 13.16 -0.78 39.60
C PRO A 171 12.49 -1.82 38.68
N LYS A 172 12.38 -3.08 39.16
CA LYS A 172 11.83 -4.20 38.35
C LYS A 172 10.50 -3.87 37.68
N ARG A 173 9.62 -3.13 38.35
CA ARG A 173 8.31 -2.71 37.83
C ARG A 173 8.45 -1.79 36.63
N ASP A 174 9.27 -0.75 36.74
CA ASP A 174 9.46 0.25 35.66
C ASP A 174 10.18 -0.37 34.45
N ALA A 175 11.20 -1.17 34.70
CA ALA A 175 11.88 -1.94 33.65
C ALA A 175 10.89 -2.87 32.88
N ALA A 176 9.96 -3.52 33.58
CA ALA A 176 8.96 -4.37 32.95
C ALA A 176 7.97 -3.55 32.08
N ILE A 177 7.54 -2.37 32.54
CA ILE A 177 6.66 -1.47 31.80
C ILE A 177 7.34 -1.00 30.50
N LEU A 178 8.61 -0.54 30.57
CA LEU A 178 9.37 -0.10 29.40
C LEU A 178 9.64 -1.24 28.41
N LYS A 179 9.96 -2.44 28.88
CA LYS A 179 10.13 -3.63 28.03
C LYS A 179 8.82 -3.98 27.29
N ARG A 180 7.68 -3.97 27.96
CA ARG A 180 6.36 -4.19 27.33
C ARG A 180 6.06 -3.12 26.28
N LYS A 181 6.31 -1.85 26.61
CA LYS A 181 6.11 -0.72 25.68
C LYS A 181 7.00 -0.86 24.44
N LEU A 182 8.27 -1.22 24.61
CA LEU A 182 9.19 -1.48 23.51
C LEU A 182 8.69 -2.63 22.64
N PHE A 183 8.28 -3.74 23.24
CA PHE A 183 7.74 -4.89 22.53
C PHE A 183 6.51 -4.52 21.69
N THR A 184 5.55 -3.80 22.27
CA THR A 184 4.34 -3.35 21.56
C THR A 184 4.68 -2.44 20.38
N LEU A 185 5.56 -1.46 20.58
CA LEU A 185 6.00 -0.56 19.52
C LEU A 185 6.75 -1.32 18.41
N GLN A 186 7.59 -2.29 18.76
CA GLN A 186 8.32 -3.12 17.78
C GLN A 186 7.38 -4.02 16.98
N THR A 187 6.34 -4.54 17.60
CA THR A 187 5.36 -5.39 16.93
C THR A 187 4.63 -4.64 15.83
N TYR A 188 4.19 -3.39 16.10
CA TYR A 188 3.39 -2.63 15.13
C TYR A 188 4.21 -1.76 14.17
N LEU A 189 5.33 -1.22 14.63
CA LEU A 189 6.14 -0.26 13.85
C LEU A 189 7.52 -0.83 13.44
N GLY A 190 7.78 -2.10 13.74
CA GLY A 190 9.08 -2.73 13.47
C GLY A 190 9.48 -2.73 11.99
N GLY A 191 8.53 -2.89 11.08
CA GLY A 191 8.78 -2.89 9.64
C GLY A 191 9.09 -1.51 9.05
N ILE A 192 8.69 -0.44 9.73
CA ILE A 192 8.96 0.95 9.31
C ILE A 192 10.03 1.65 10.15
N LYS A 193 10.74 0.93 11.02
CA LYS A 193 11.72 1.49 11.97
C LYS A 193 12.83 2.34 11.33
N TYR A 194 13.16 2.09 10.07
CA TYR A 194 14.16 2.81 9.31
C TYR A 194 13.58 3.89 8.38
N MET A 195 12.27 4.08 8.39
CA MET A 195 11.61 5.09 7.59
C MET A 195 11.88 6.49 8.19
N THR A 196 12.40 7.39 7.37
CA THR A 196 12.75 8.77 7.77
C THR A 196 11.82 9.81 7.12
N ARG A 197 11.10 9.41 6.08
CA ARG A 197 10.14 10.24 5.34
C ARG A 197 8.96 9.40 4.87
N LEU A 198 7.92 10.04 4.40
CA LEU A 198 6.78 9.36 3.77
C LEU A 198 7.24 8.51 2.58
N PRO A 199 6.62 7.35 2.34
CA PRO A 199 6.94 6.49 1.20
C PRO A 199 6.49 7.16 -0.11
N ASP A 200 7.23 6.89 -1.19
CA ASP A 200 6.90 7.40 -2.51
C ASP A 200 5.83 6.55 -3.21
N ILE A 201 5.74 5.26 -2.89
CA ILE A 201 4.73 4.33 -3.41
C ILE A 201 4.32 3.36 -2.29
N VAL A 202 3.03 3.06 -2.23
CA VAL A 202 2.46 2.09 -1.28
C VAL A 202 1.84 0.93 -2.04
N ILE A 203 2.22 -0.31 -1.66
CA ILE A 203 1.67 -1.55 -2.19
C ILE A 203 0.76 -2.16 -1.12
N ILE A 204 -0.51 -2.35 -1.43
CA ILE A 204 -1.54 -2.83 -0.52
C ILE A 204 -2.00 -4.21 -0.98
N VAL A 205 -1.94 -5.20 -0.08
CA VAL A 205 -2.24 -6.60 -0.39
C VAL A 205 -3.72 -6.92 -0.31
N ASP A 206 -4.47 -6.24 0.57
CA ASP A 206 -5.92 -6.43 0.74
C ASP A 206 -6.58 -5.06 0.91
N GLN A 207 -7.45 -4.72 -0.02
CA GLN A 207 -8.09 -3.39 -0.01
C GLN A 207 -9.07 -3.23 1.14
N GLN A 208 -9.82 -4.27 1.51
CA GLN A 208 -10.87 -4.16 2.52
C GLN A 208 -10.29 -4.05 3.92
N GLU A 209 -9.34 -4.91 4.25
CA GLU A 209 -8.65 -4.89 5.55
C GLU A 209 -7.86 -3.59 5.73
N GLU A 210 -7.22 -3.13 4.64
CA GLU A 210 -6.32 -1.96 4.64
C GLU A 210 -6.98 -0.67 4.14
N TYR A 211 -8.31 -0.60 4.18
CA TYR A 211 -9.05 0.57 3.69
C TYR A 211 -8.57 1.88 4.34
N THR A 212 -8.22 1.85 5.63
CA THR A 212 -7.69 3.03 6.34
C THR A 212 -6.35 3.48 5.76
N ALA A 213 -5.46 2.54 5.44
CA ALA A 213 -4.16 2.83 4.82
C ALA A 213 -4.33 3.44 3.43
N LEU A 214 -5.20 2.85 2.62
CA LEU A 214 -5.52 3.35 1.28
C LEU A 214 -6.07 4.78 1.33
N ARG A 215 -7.01 5.06 2.24
CA ARG A 215 -7.58 6.39 2.42
C ARG A 215 -6.54 7.43 2.83
N GLU A 216 -5.61 7.08 3.71
CA GLU A 216 -4.51 7.96 4.09
C GLU A 216 -3.59 8.27 2.89
N CYS A 217 -3.28 7.27 2.07
CA CYS A 217 -2.49 7.46 0.85
C CYS A 217 -3.19 8.41 -0.14
N VAL A 218 -4.49 8.25 -0.35
CA VAL A 218 -5.29 9.14 -1.22
C VAL A 218 -5.28 10.57 -0.72
N ILE A 219 -5.43 10.79 0.60
CA ILE A 219 -5.39 12.13 1.21
C ILE A 219 -4.02 12.80 0.99
N LEU A 220 -2.94 12.05 1.08
CA LEU A 220 -1.57 12.54 0.91
C LEU A 220 -1.11 12.58 -0.56
N GLY A 221 -1.90 12.06 -1.49
CA GLY A 221 -1.54 11.97 -2.91
C GLY A 221 -0.38 11.00 -3.18
N ILE A 222 -0.20 9.99 -2.34
CA ILE A 222 0.81 8.95 -2.51
C ILE A 222 0.29 7.89 -3.48
N PRO A 223 1.00 7.58 -4.57
CA PRO A 223 0.60 6.54 -5.52
C PRO A 223 0.45 5.17 -4.85
N THR A 224 -0.64 4.47 -5.19
CA THR A 224 -0.99 3.19 -4.62
C THR A 224 -1.12 2.09 -5.67
N ILE A 225 -0.56 0.92 -5.37
CA ILE A 225 -0.76 -0.33 -6.10
C ILE A 225 -1.52 -1.25 -5.16
N CYS A 226 -2.70 -1.70 -5.55
CA CYS A 226 -3.54 -2.51 -4.69
C CYS A 226 -3.90 -3.85 -5.35
N LEU A 227 -3.76 -4.95 -4.61
CA LEU A 227 -4.39 -6.21 -4.98
C LEU A 227 -5.87 -6.09 -4.60
N ILE A 228 -6.72 -6.39 -5.58
CA ILE A 228 -8.17 -6.28 -5.42
C ILE A 228 -8.85 -7.59 -5.78
N ASP A 229 -9.74 -8.05 -4.92
CA ASP A 229 -10.65 -9.15 -5.22
C ASP A 229 -12.00 -8.63 -5.72
N THR A 230 -12.91 -9.51 -6.09
CA THR A 230 -14.22 -9.20 -6.66
C THR A 230 -15.17 -8.43 -5.74
N ASN A 231 -14.88 -8.34 -4.45
CA ASN A 231 -15.62 -7.57 -3.44
C ASN A 231 -15.08 -6.14 -3.23
N CYS A 232 -13.96 -5.80 -3.89
CA CYS A 232 -13.25 -4.53 -3.74
C CYS A 232 -13.74 -3.44 -4.72
N ASP A 233 -13.29 -2.21 -4.52
CA ASP A 233 -13.55 -1.09 -5.44
C ASP A 233 -12.28 -0.77 -6.25
N PRO A 234 -12.28 -1.01 -7.58
CA PRO A 234 -11.10 -0.79 -8.41
C PRO A 234 -10.72 0.69 -8.58
N ASP A 235 -11.66 1.61 -8.33
CA ASP A 235 -11.45 3.04 -8.58
C ASP A 235 -10.69 3.75 -7.45
N LEU A 236 -10.52 3.10 -6.30
CA LEU A 236 -9.88 3.68 -5.12
C LEU A 236 -8.35 3.71 -5.20
N ALA A 237 -7.74 2.80 -5.93
CA ALA A 237 -6.29 2.73 -6.10
C ALA A 237 -5.86 3.27 -7.47
N ASP A 238 -4.61 3.74 -7.59
CA ASP A 238 -4.07 4.22 -8.85
C ASP A 238 -3.82 3.07 -9.83
N ILE A 239 -3.29 1.95 -9.34
CA ILE A 239 -3.17 0.69 -10.08
C ILE A 239 -3.83 -0.41 -9.26
N SER A 240 -4.88 -0.99 -9.84
CA SER A 240 -5.63 -2.09 -9.26
C SER A 240 -5.28 -3.39 -9.98
N ILE A 241 -4.76 -4.39 -9.25
CA ILE A 241 -4.39 -5.70 -9.77
C ILE A 241 -5.48 -6.69 -9.34
N PRO A 242 -6.38 -7.11 -10.24
CA PRO A 242 -7.41 -8.10 -9.91
C PRO A 242 -6.77 -9.45 -9.58
N SER A 243 -6.88 -9.89 -8.34
CA SER A 243 -6.28 -11.14 -7.87
C SER A 243 -6.96 -11.63 -6.61
N ASN A 244 -6.84 -12.91 -6.33
CA ASN A 244 -7.30 -13.52 -5.08
C ASN A 244 -6.46 -13.01 -3.90
N ASP A 245 -7.10 -12.40 -2.92
CA ASP A 245 -6.48 -11.88 -1.70
C ASP A 245 -6.58 -12.85 -0.51
N ASP A 246 -7.24 -14.01 -0.68
CA ASP A 246 -7.41 -15.04 0.34
C ASP A 246 -6.37 -16.17 0.25
N ALA A 247 -5.91 -16.49 -0.95
CA ALA A 247 -4.95 -17.57 -1.18
C ALA A 247 -3.51 -17.07 -0.98
N ILE A 248 -2.78 -17.70 -0.04
CA ILE A 248 -1.37 -17.37 0.22
C ILE A 248 -0.50 -17.51 -1.03
N ALA A 249 -0.78 -18.54 -1.87
CA ALA A 249 -0.02 -18.76 -3.11
C ALA A 249 -0.20 -17.61 -4.10
N SER A 250 -1.43 -17.10 -4.27
CA SER A 250 -1.75 -15.95 -5.10
C SER A 250 -1.01 -14.68 -4.62
N ILE A 251 -1.13 -14.37 -3.33
CA ILE A 251 -0.45 -13.22 -2.72
C ILE A 251 1.07 -13.29 -2.91
N ARG A 252 1.67 -14.47 -2.64
CA ARG A 252 3.10 -14.68 -2.80
C ARG A 252 3.55 -14.50 -4.24
N LEU A 253 2.79 -15.02 -5.21
CA LEU A 253 3.13 -14.91 -6.62
C LEU A 253 3.16 -13.43 -7.05
N VAL A 254 2.09 -12.68 -6.77
CA VAL A 254 2.01 -11.26 -7.15
C VAL A 254 3.09 -10.44 -6.44
N LEU A 255 3.27 -10.62 -5.13
CA LEU A 255 4.33 -9.94 -4.38
C LEU A 255 5.73 -10.29 -4.91
N ASN A 256 5.98 -11.55 -5.26
CA ASN A 256 7.27 -11.95 -5.81
C ASN A 256 7.58 -11.25 -7.13
N LYS A 257 6.60 -11.12 -8.04
CA LYS A 257 6.80 -10.41 -9.32
C LYS A 257 7.09 -8.92 -9.07
N LEU A 258 6.32 -8.24 -8.20
CA LEU A 258 6.56 -6.84 -7.84
C LEU A 258 7.92 -6.63 -7.16
N VAL A 259 8.29 -7.52 -6.23
CA VAL A 259 9.58 -7.46 -5.52
C VAL A 259 10.76 -7.70 -6.47
N SER A 260 10.63 -8.63 -7.43
CA SER A 260 11.66 -8.83 -8.46
C SER A 260 11.87 -7.56 -9.27
N ALA A 261 10.78 -6.90 -9.69
CA ALA A 261 10.85 -5.62 -10.40
C ALA A 261 11.52 -4.50 -9.56
N ILE A 262 11.25 -4.43 -8.24
CA ILE A 262 11.95 -3.49 -7.34
C ILE A 262 13.45 -3.81 -7.28
N CYS A 263 13.82 -5.08 -7.13
CA CYS A 263 15.23 -5.49 -7.04
C CYS A 263 15.98 -5.18 -8.34
N GLU A 264 15.41 -5.51 -9.49
CA GLU A 264 15.98 -5.21 -10.81
C GLU A 264 16.13 -3.70 -11.03
N GLY A 265 15.09 -2.91 -10.68
CA GLY A 265 15.16 -1.46 -10.74
C GLY A 265 16.25 -0.86 -9.86
N ARG A 266 16.46 -1.41 -8.66
CA ARG A 266 17.53 -0.99 -7.75
C ARG A 266 18.93 -1.37 -8.25
N CYS A 267 19.07 -2.50 -8.90
CA CYS A 267 20.33 -2.88 -9.53
C CYS A 267 20.70 -1.93 -10.69
N SER A 268 19.70 -1.35 -11.37
CA SER A 268 19.93 -0.39 -12.46
C SER A 268 20.17 1.04 -11.98
N TYR A 269 20.02 1.33 -10.68
CA TYR A 269 20.28 2.64 -10.07
C TYR A 269 21.79 2.89 -9.83
N ILE A 270 22.61 1.87 -9.92
CA ILE A 270 24.08 1.95 -9.80
C ILE A 270 24.63 2.42 -11.14
#